data_8bd3ebdc18f8806f7fcf833644751ffd
#
_entry.id   8bd3ebdc18f8806f7fcf833644751ffd
#
_cell.length_a   1.000
_cell.length_b   1.000
_cell.length_c   1.000
_cell.angle_alpha   90.00
_cell.angle_beta   90.00
_cell.angle_gamma   90.00
#
_symmetry.space_group_name_H-M   'P 1'
#
loop_
_entity.id
_entity.type
_entity.pdbx_description
1 polymer ?
#
loop_
_entity_poly.entity_id
_entity_poly.type
_entity_poly.pdbx_seq_one_letter_code
_entity_poly.pdbx_strand_id
1 'polypeptide(L)'
;MNKSILLFFVTMASFSSFALAQSKNDVIHLIDGPKEVQVIEVGFNTIKYSFPNENTVYSISKHQVSKIEFASGREEVFNSPFKPVNGLDDFQNVYISYNPEDVVGLDPRGELFSKATGVTTLSSINNVKNRAMDKLKAEASMLGANVVLVGNVFQRGNQYGGENQAGNSTQTTFSGTAYSTQKLDLEKAKSMLLDQSFHHYQTHKLNRNSWSPERAIATVYDKDRKPLMFEFDKVIEKEDGVYVSASKIPTKTKELKVIHADNEMVVVMERNDKIITNYILISKDNKYFKNLASRVIL
;
A
#
# COMPACT_ATOMS: atom_id res chain seq x y z
N MET A 1 41.23 -21.69 -64.84
CA MET A 1 40.42 -21.29 -63.68
C MET A 1 39.79 -19.96 -64.05
N ASN A 2 38.50 -19.94 -64.31
CA ASN A 2 37.84 -18.79 -64.97
C ASN A 2 37.69 -17.60 -64.00
N LYS A 3 38.21 -16.44 -64.44
CA LYS A 3 38.10 -15.15 -63.71
C LYS A 3 36.65 -14.75 -63.36
N SER A 4 35.67 -15.29 -64.06
CA SER A 4 34.24 -15.05 -63.83
C SER A 4 33.71 -15.74 -62.56
N ILE A 5 34.29 -16.85 -62.11
CA ILE A 5 33.88 -17.58 -60.90
C ILE A 5 34.37 -16.83 -59.65
N LEU A 6 35.55 -16.20 -59.71
CA LEU A 6 36.11 -15.41 -58.61
C LEU A 6 35.30 -14.13 -58.32
N LEU A 7 34.73 -13.52 -59.35
CA LEU A 7 33.92 -12.32 -59.25
C LEU A 7 32.56 -12.61 -58.58
N PHE A 8 32.00 -13.81 -58.85
CA PHE A 8 30.72 -14.23 -58.24
C PHE A 8 30.80 -14.52 -56.76
N PHE A 9 31.96 -15.03 -56.28
CA PHE A 9 32.19 -15.27 -54.86
C PHE A 9 32.42 -13.98 -54.06
N VAL A 10 33.02 -12.95 -54.65
CA VAL A 10 33.26 -11.66 -53.99
C VAL A 10 31.97 -10.85 -53.84
N THR A 11 31.04 -10.96 -54.79
CA THR A 11 29.72 -10.28 -54.69
C THR A 11 28.78 -10.97 -53.66
N MET A 12 28.92 -12.27 -53.45
CA MET A 12 28.08 -12.99 -52.46
C MET A 12 28.53 -12.79 -50.99
N ALA A 13 29.80 -12.41 -50.78
CA ALA A 13 30.33 -12.11 -49.43
C ALA A 13 29.94 -10.73 -48.90
N SER A 14 29.44 -9.82 -49.77
CA SER A 14 29.07 -8.45 -49.39
C SER A 14 27.61 -8.30 -48.88
N PHE A 15 26.80 -9.36 -48.92
CA PHE A 15 25.40 -9.33 -48.57
C PHE A 15 25.05 -9.76 -47.13
N SER A 16 26.04 -10.12 -46.32
CA SER A 16 25.80 -10.75 -44.98
C SER A 16 26.01 -9.85 -43.79
N SER A 17 25.83 -8.53 -43.90
CA SER A 17 26.00 -7.64 -42.74
C SER A 17 24.88 -6.59 -42.56
N PHE A 18 23.66 -6.95 -42.93
CA PHE A 18 22.52 -6.26 -42.31
C PHE A 18 22.13 -7.04 -41.05
N ALA A 19 22.95 -6.92 -40.00
CA ALA A 19 22.48 -7.15 -38.67
C ALA A 19 21.41 -6.11 -38.42
N LEU A 20 20.14 -6.52 -38.44
CA LEU A 20 19.04 -5.74 -37.89
C LEU A 20 19.41 -5.51 -36.43
N ALA A 21 19.98 -4.34 -36.14
CA ALA A 21 20.11 -3.86 -34.79
C ALA A 21 18.68 -3.75 -34.26
N GLN A 22 18.20 -4.80 -33.61
CA GLN A 22 16.96 -4.78 -32.86
C GLN A 22 17.13 -3.66 -31.83
N SER A 23 16.45 -2.55 -32.00
CA SER A 23 16.54 -1.44 -31.05
C SER A 23 16.07 -1.96 -29.71
N LYS A 24 17.03 -2.19 -28.82
CA LYS A 24 16.72 -2.57 -27.45
C LYS A 24 15.88 -1.43 -26.85
N ASN A 25 14.74 -1.74 -26.28
CA ASN A 25 13.92 -0.77 -25.57
C ASN A 25 14.52 -0.47 -24.19
N ASP A 26 14.18 0.68 -23.63
CA ASP A 26 14.44 0.97 -22.24
C ASP A 26 13.49 0.14 -21.37
N VAL A 27 13.90 -0.17 -20.13
CA VAL A 27 13.06 -0.87 -19.17
C VAL A 27 12.90 -0.02 -17.90
N ILE A 28 11.68 0.32 -17.56
CA ILE A 28 11.34 0.98 -16.30
C ILE A 28 10.87 -0.08 -15.31
N HIS A 29 11.55 -0.20 -14.18
CA HIS A 29 11.18 -1.10 -13.08
C HIS A 29 10.25 -0.36 -12.10
N LEU A 30 8.98 -0.72 -12.14
CA LEU A 30 7.95 -0.20 -11.25
C LEU A 30 7.75 -1.17 -10.07
N ILE A 31 6.96 -0.74 -9.09
CA ILE A 31 6.56 -1.58 -7.94
C ILE A 31 5.73 -2.79 -8.41
N ASP A 32 4.93 -2.63 -9.47
CA ASP A 32 4.09 -3.67 -10.06
C ASP A 32 4.81 -4.52 -11.14
N GLY A 33 6.09 -4.26 -11.39
CA GLY A 33 6.94 -5.02 -12.32
C GLY A 33 7.61 -4.17 -13.39
N PRO A 34 8.48 -4.77 -14.20
CA PRO A 34 9.18 -4.08 -15.28
C PRO A 34 8.24 -3.81 -16.47
N LYS A 35 8.45 -2.67 -17.15
CA LYS A 35 7.77 -2.30 -18.40
C LYS A 35 8.79 -1.89 -19.45
N GLU A 36 8.69 -2.49 -20.63
CA GLU A 36 9.46 -2.08 -21.80
C GLU A 36 8.86 -0.81 -22.39
N VAL A 37 9.66 0.22 -22.54
CA VAL A 37 9.24 1.55 -22.98
C VAL A 37 10.36 2.27 -23.73
N GLN A 38 10.06 3.45 -24.23
CA GLN A 38 11.04 4.44 -24.70
C GLN A 38 11.00 5.63 -23.75
N VAL A 39 12.05 5.83 -22.96
CA VAL A 39 12.16 6.95 -22.01
C VAL A 39 12.47 8.21 -22.79
N ILE A 40 11.60 9.22 -22.69
CA ILE A 40 11.70 10.49 -23.40
C ILE A 40 12.45 11.50 -22.51
N GLU A 41 12.09 11.56 -21.23
CA GLU A 41 12.64 12.55 -20.30
C GLU A 41 12.65 12.00 -18.88
N VAL A 42 13.77 12.18 -18.16
CA VAL A 42 13.87 11.96 -16.72
C VAL A 42 13.90 13.35 -16.06
N GLY A 43 12.71 13.85 -15.70
CA GLY A 43 12.50 15.15 -15.07
C GLY A 43 12.86 15.15 -13.57
N PHE A 44 12.53 16.20 -12.86
CA PHE A 44 12.81 16.32 -11.41
C PHE A 44 11.96 15.35 -10.59
N ASN A 45 10.64 15.36 -10.78
CA ASN A 45 9.68 14.53 -10.05
C ASN A 45 9.08 13.39 -10.90
N THR A 46 9.15 13.49 -12.23
CA THR A 46 8.47 12.58 -13.15
C THR A 46 9.40 12.05 -14.21
N ILE A 47 9.02 10.92 -14.77
CA ILE A 47 9.61 10.29 -15.94
C ILE A 47 8.55 10.27 -17.04
N LYS A 48 8.89 10.81 -18.22
CA LYS A 48 8.04 10.74 -19.41
C LYS A 48 8.53 9.61 -20.31
N TYR A 49 7.61 8.80 -20.77
CA TYR A 49 7.90 7.66 -21.64
C TYR A 49 6.77 7.40 -22.63
N SER A 50 7.03 6.63 -23.67
CA SER A 50 6.04 6.05 -24.57
C SER A 50 6.21 4.54 -24.64
N PHE A 51 5.15 3.81 -24.98
CA PHE A 51 5.30 2.40 -25.32
C PHE A 51 5.87 2.24 -26.73
N PRO A 52 6.60 1.15 -27.03
CA PRO A 52 7.07 0.86 -28.37
C PRO A 52 5.90 0.87 -29.37
N ASN A 53 6.09 1.57 -30.48
CA ASN A 53 5.08 1.75 -31.55
C ASN A 53 3.86 2.62 -31.18
N GLU A 54 3.91 3.36 -30.07
CA GLU A 54 2.91 4.34 -29.69
C GLU A 54 3.47 5.76 -29.72
N ASN A 55 2.64 6.73 -30.14
CA ASN A 55 3.00 8.15 -30.10
C ASN A 55 2.51 8.86 -28.83
N THR A 56 1.77 8.13 -27.97
CA THR A 56 1.25 8.68 -26.70
C THR A 56 2.36 8.79 -25.67
N VAL A 57 2.48 9.98 -25.06
CA VAL A 57 3.43 10.23 -23.99
C VAL A 57 2.73 10.03 -22.64
N TYR A 58 3.28 9.14 -21.85
CA TYR A 58 2.86 8.86 -20.48
C TYR A 58 3.80 9.54 -19.49
N SER A 59 3.29 9.89 -18.33
CA SER A 59 4.07 10.44 -17.21
C SER A 59 3.87 9.59 -15.95
N ILE A 60 4.96 9.33 -15.24
CA ILE A 60 4.93 8.60 -13.97
C ILE A 60 5.81 9.28 -12.94
N SER A 61 5.42 9.28 -11.66
CA SER A 61 6.27 9.80 -10.59
C SER A 61 7.54 8.97 -10.42
N LYS A 62 8.68 9.63 -10.20
CA LYS A 62 9.94 8.97 -9.83
C LYS A 62 9.82 8.12 -8.57
N HIS A 63 8.92 8.45 -7.66
CA HIS A 63 8.67 7.68 -6.44
C HIS A 63 8.12 6.28 -6.71
N GLN A 64 7.50 6.07 -7.88
CA GLN A 64 6.95 4.77 -8.30
C GLN A 64 7.97 3.91 -9.04
N VAL A 65 9.15 4.46 -9.38
CA VAL A 65 10.18 3.79 -10.16
C VAL A 65 11.35 3.41 -9.25
N SER A 66 11.78 2.17 -9.30
CA SER A 66 12.97 1.70 -8.58
C SER A 66 14.25 1.81 -9.41
N LYS A 67 14.16 1.56 -10.73
CA LYS A 67 15.30 1.60 -11.65
C LYS A 67 14.83 1.85 -13.08
N ILE A 68 15.69 2.49 -13.89
CA ILE A 68 15.60 2.51 -15.35
C ILE A 68 16.84 1.83 -15.91
N GLU A 69 16.63 0.88 -16.81
CA GLU A 69 17.67 0.30 -17.68
C GLU A 69 17.49 0.87 -19.07
N PHE A 70 18.41 1.73 -19.49
CA PHE A 70 18.37 2.32 -20.82
C PHE A 70 18.86 1.33 -21.89
N ALA A 71 18.35 1.46 -23.09
CA ALA A 71 18.79 0.68 -24.25
C ALA A 71 20.31 0.76 -24.48
N SER A 72 20.94 1.86 -24.10
CA SER A 72 22.39 2.07 -24.14
C SER A 72 23.19 1.24 -23.15
N GLY A 73 22.54 0.52 -22.20
CA GLY A 73 23.17 -0.19 -21.09
C GLY A 73 23.44 0.68 -19.84
N ARG A 74 23.10 1.96 -19.87
CA ARG A 74 23.15 2.82 -18.67
C ARG A 74 22.00 2.44 -17.73
N GLU A 75 22.28 2.42 -16.43
CA GLU A 75 21.27 2.24 -15.40
C GLU A 75 21.12 3.51 -14.55
N GLU A 76 19.90 3.79 -14.11
CA GLU A 76 19.60 4.85 -13.15
C GLU A 76 18.69 4.31 -12.06
N VAL A 77 19.16 4.32 -10.80
CA VAL A 77 18.44 3.76 -9.64
C VAL A 77 17.82 4.89 -8.84
N PHE A 78 16.56 4.71 -8.45
CA PHE A 78 15.80 5.64 -7.64
C PHE A 78 15.45 5.03 -6.29
N ASN A 79 15.51 5.84 -5.24
CA ASN A 79 15.06 5.44 -3.92
C ASN A 79 13.58 5.78 -3.76
N SER A 80 12.71 4.80 -3.97
CA SER A 80 11.28 4.97 -3.71
C SER A 80 11.03 5.18 -2.21
N PRO A 81 10.27 6.19 -1.80
CA PRO A 81 9.86 6.38 -0.41
C PRO A 81 8.71 5.45 -0.01
N PHE A 82 8.11 4.74 -0.96
CA PHE A 82 6.97 3.86 -0.73
C PHE A 82 7.43 2.56 -0.11
N LYS A 83 6.96 2.31 1.12
CA LYS A 83 7.27 1.09 1.89
C LYS A 83 6.02 0.23 2.00
N PRO A 84 6.16 -1.09 2.14
CA PRO A 84 5.03 -1.97 2.44
C PRO A 84 4.35 -1.58 3.76
N VAL A 85 3.01 -1.69 3.79
CA VAL A 85 2.17 -1.48 4.96
C VAL A 85 1.15 -2.61 5.03
N ASN A 86 1.30 -3.49 6.01
CA ASN A 86 0.48 -4.68 6.18
C ASN A 86 -0.59 -4.51 7.27
N GLY A 87 -0.67 -3.32 7.85
CA GLY A 87 -1.64 -2.98 8.87
C GLY A 87 -1.17 -1.86 9.79
N LEU A 88 -1.84 -1.72 10.94
CA LEU A 88 -1.61 -0.62 11.87
C LEU A 88 -0.17 -0.55 12.43
N ASP A 89 0.50 -1.69 12.58
CA ASP A 89 1.85 -1.71 13.16
C ASP A 89 2.90 -1.07 12.23
N ASP A 90 2.59 -1.00 10.95
CA ASP A 90 3.43 -0.37 9.93
C ASP A 90 3.04 1.10 9.63
N PHE A 91 2.17 1.73 10.42
CA PHE A 91 1.61 3.05 10.07
C PHE A 91 2.66 4.13 9.84
N GLN A 92 3.83 4.06 10.47
CA GLN A 92 4.91 5.01 10.24
C GLN A 92 5.50 4.93 8.82
N ASN A 93 5.35 3.78 8.15
CA ASN A 93 5.78 3.57 6.77
C ASN A 93 4.88 4.27 5.74
N VAL A 94 3.69 4.74 6.15
CA VAL A 94 2.78 5.46 5.27
C VAL A 94 3.43 6.75 4.80
N TYR A 95 3.60 6.87 3.48
CA TYR A 95 4.15 8.05 2.84
C TYR A 95 3.06 9.13 2.68
N ILE A 96 3.42 10.36 3.04
CA ILE A 96 2.52 11.52 2.90
C ILE A 96 2.96 12.34 1.69
N SER A 97 2.11 12.39 0.69
CA SER A 97 2.33 13.20 -0.51
C SER A 97 1.42 14.41 -0.54
N TYR A 98 1.93 15.47 -1.12
CA TYR A 98 1.19 16.68 -1.53
C TYR A 98 1.19 16.86 -3.04
N ASN A 99 1.81 15.90 -3.77
CA ASN A 99 1.90 15.93 -5.23
C ASN A 99 0.95 14.89 -5.84
N PRO A 100 -0.09 15.31 -6.59
CA PRO A 100 -1.02 14.39 -7.23
C PRO A 100 -0.36 13.38 -8.18
N GLU A 101 0.80 13.71 -8.76
CA GLU A 101 1.52 12.82 -9.67
C GLU A 101 2.03 11.55 -8.95
N ASP A 102 2.27 11.61 -7.63
CA ASP A 102 2.74 10.46 -6.86
C ASP A 102 1.73 9.32 -6.77
N VAL A 103 0.46 9.60 -6.99
CA VAL A 103 -0.64 8.63 -6.83
C VAL A 103 -1.30 8.22 -8.14
N VAL A 104 -0.82 8.74 -9.27
CA VAL A 104 -1.34 8.36 -10.60
C VAL A 104 -1.14 6.86 -10.81
N GLY A 105 -2.24 6.14 -11.12
CA GLY A 105 -2.22 4.69 -11.35
C GLY A 105 -2.16 3.83 -10.09
N LEU A 106 -2.11 4.42 -8.89
CA LEU A 106 -2.23 3.69 -7.62
C LEU A 106 -3.70 3.35 -7.33
N ASP A 107 -3.90 2.30 -6.52
CA ASP A 107 -5.22 1.81 -6.14
C ASP A 107 -5.80 2.66 -4.98
N PRO A 108 -6.93 3.37 -5.18
CA PRO A 108 -7.55 4.18 -4.14
C PRO A 108 -8.19 3.28 -3.07
N ARG A 109 -7.90 3.56 -1.78
CA ARG A 109 -8.41 2.82 -0.63
C ARG A 109 -9.53 3.56 0.11
N GLY A 110 -9.70 4.84 -0.12
CA GLY A 110 -10.77 5.66 0.41
C GLY A 110 -10.32 7.01 0.96
N GLU A 111 -11.31 7.81 1.35
CA GLU A 111 -11.08 9.13 1.93
C GLU A 111 -10.68 9.04 3.39
N LEU A 112 -9.82 9.96 3.80
CA LEU A 112 -9.27 10.09 5.14
C LEU A 112 -9.59 11.45 5.74
N PHE A 113 -9.82 11.43 7.05
CA PHE A 113 -10.00 12.66 7.82
C PHE A 113 -9.43 12.49 9.22
N SER A 114 -8.41 13.27 9.55
CA SER A 114 -7.85 13.29 10.90
C SER A 114 -7.95 14.69 11.52
N LYS A 115 -8.17 14.71 12.82
CA LYS A 115 -8.23 15.93 13.63
C LYS A 115 -7.54 15.70 14.95
N ALA A 116 -6.71 16.66 15.37
CA ALA A 116 -6.21 16.75 16.73
C ALA A 116 -6.41 18.17 17.27
N THR A 117 -6.68 18.25 18.57
CA THR A 117 -6.83 19.51 19.30
C THR A 117 -5.90 19.55 20.49
N GLY A 118 -5.42 20.70 20.87
CA GLY A 118 -4.65 20.91 22.08
C GLY A 118 -5.47 20.59 23.31
N VAL A 119 -4.84 19.96 24.32
CA VAL A 119 -5.50 19.63 25.61
C VAL A 119 -5.54 20.87 26.52
N THR A 120 -4.53 21.70 26.39
CA THR A 120 -4.37 22.93 27.18
C THR A 120 -4.12 24.12 26.26
N THR A 121 -4.28 25.31 26.79
CA THR A 121 -3.96 26.56 26.10
C THR A 121 -2.48 26.71 25.74
N LEU A 122 -1.60 25.90 26.36
CA LEU A 122 -0.16 25.87 26.08
C LEU A 122 0.25 24.76 25.10
N SER A 123 -0.71 24.06 24.52
CA SER A 123 -0.41 22.98 23.57
C SER A 123 0.31 23.52 22.34
N SER A 124 1.53 23.01 22.11
CA SER A 124 2.33 23.35 20.93
C SER A 124 1.59 22.97 19.65
N ILE A 125 1.57 23.89 18.69
CA ILE A 125 0.98 23.67 17.36
C ILE A 125 1.65 22.49 16.63
N ASN A 126 2.95 22.32 16.78
CA ASN A 126 3.70 21.20 16.19
C ASN A 126 3.29 19.84 16.78
N ASN A 127 3.11 19.77 18.10
CA ASN A 127 2.66 18.53 18.75
C ASN A 127 1.24 18.16 18.32
N VAL A 128 0.36 19.14 18.15
CA VAL A 128 -1.00 18.91 17.65
C VAL A 128 -0.97 18.46 16.20
N LYS A 129 -0.12 19.07 15.36
CA LYS A 129 0.08 18.66 13.96
C LYS A 129 0.58 17.23 13.87
N ASN A 130 1.62 16.87 14.64
CA ASN A 130 2.20 15.52 14.61
C ASN A 130 1.16 14.46 15.02
N ARG A 131 0.35 14.73 16.06
CA ARG A 131 -0.73 13.80 16.46
C ARG A 131 -1.81 13.64 15.39
N ALA A 132 -2.16 14.73 14.68
CA ALA A 132 -3.10 14.65 13.57
C ALA A 132 -2.51 13.83 12.42
N MET A 133 -1.21 14.00 12.15
CA MET A 133 -0.50 13.25 11.11
C MET A 133 -0.39 11.76 11.46
N ASP A 134 -0.02 11.42 12.68
CA ASP A 134 0.07 10.01 13.14
C ASP A 134 -1.30 9.33 13.03
N LYS A 135 -2.37 10.04 13.38
CA LYS A 135 -3.72 9.54 13.23
C LYS A 135 -4.13 9.34 11.77
N LEU A 136 -3.73 10.26 10.87
CA LEU A 136 -3.95 10.12 9.42
C LEU A 136 -3.25 8.88 8.87
N LYS A 137 -1.98 8.68 9.24
CA LYS A 137 -1.19 7.51 8.87
C LYS A 137 -1.79 6.20 9.41
N ALA A 138 -2.23 6.21 10.66
CA ALA A 138 -2.89 5.06 11.28
C ALA A 138 -4.20 4.71 10.55
N GLU A 139 -5.03 5.70 10.21
CA GLU A 139 -6.24 5.48 9.43
C GLU A 139 -5.93 4.90 8.05
N ALA A 140 -4.93 5.46 7.34
CA ALA A 140 -4.49 4.96 6.04
C ALA A 140 -4.00 3.50 6.12
N SER A 141 -3.15 3.18 7.09
CA SER A 141 -2.61 1.82 7.27
C SER A 141 -3.72 0.80 7.55
N MET A 142 -4.75 1.18 8.30
CA MET A 142 -5.92 0.33 8.58
C MET A 142 -6.82 0.13 7.35
N LEU A 143 -6.72 0.98 6.32
CA LEU A 143 -7.34 0.79 5.01
C LEU A 143 -6.47 -0.05 4.05
N GLY A 144 -5.28 -0.48 4.47
CA GLY A 144 -4.31 -1.16 3.62
C GLY A 144 -3.62 -0.23 2.61
N ALA A 145 -3.52 1.05 2.96
CA ALA A 145 -2.85 2.06 2.15
C ALA A 145 -1.44 2.35 2.67
N ASN A 146 -0.52 2.60 1.76
CA ASN A 146 0.85 3.01 2.08
C ASN A 146 1.22 4.40 1.56
N VAL A 147 0.31 5.07 0.83
CA VAL A 147 0.47 6.44 0.34
C VAL A 147 -0.79 7.23 0.65
N VAL A 148 -0.62 8.46 1.13
CA VAL A 148 -1.72 9.41 1.34
C VAL A 148 -1.45 10.67 0.54
N LEU A 149 -2.37 11.00 -0.36
CA LEU A 149 -2.40 12.32 -0.98
C LEU A 149 -3.21 13.26 -0.09
N VAL A 150 -2.55 14.25 0.51
CA VAL A 150 -3.20 15.27 1.32
C VAL A 150 -3.83 16.31 0.42
N GLY A 151 -5.16 16.45 0.51
CA GLY A 151 -5.92 17.44 -0.26
C GLY A 151 -6.08 18.77 0.49
N ASN A 152 -6.27 18.73 1.81
CA ASN A 152 -6.46 19.93 2.60
C ASN A 152 -5.83 19.83 4.00
N VAL A 153 -5.29 20.95 4.46
CA VAL A 153 -4.73 21.11 5.81
C VAL A 153 -5.31 22.36 6.44
N PHE A 154 -5.98 22.19 7.57
CA PHE A 154 -6.41 23.31 8.40
C PHE A 154 -5.58 23.32 9.67
N GLN A 155 -5.03 24.47 10.04
CA GLN A 155 -4.24 24.66 11.24
C GLN A 155 -4.60 25.98 11.91
N ARG A 156 -4.83 25.92 13.22
CA ARG A 156 -5.12 27.09 14.05
C ARG A 156 -4.33 26.99 15.33
N GLY A 157 -3.65 28.09 15.71
CA GLY A 157 -3.01 28.24 17.01
C GLY A 157 -4.05 28.44 18.12
N ASN A 158 -3.56 28.49 19.34
CA ASN A 158 -4.40 28.83 20.48
C ASN A 158 -4.88 30.27 20.40
N GLN A 159 -6.17 30.49 20.69
CA GLN A 159 -6.79 31.82 20.81
C GLN A 159 -7.36 31.94 22.21
N TYR A 160 -6.84 32.89 22.98
CA TYR A 160 -7.37 33.18 24.31
C TYR A 160 -8.75 33.80 24.18
N GLY A 161 -9.67 33.42 25.08
CA GLY A 161 -10.98 34.02 25.18
C GLY A 161 -10.92 35.43 25.80
N GLY A 162 -11.96 36.21 25.59
CA GLY A 162 -12.20 37.46 26.27
C GLY A 162 -13.34 37.33 27.30
N GLU A 163 -13.72 38.44 27.95
CA GLU A 163 -14.74 38.46 29.01
C GLU A 163 -16.08 37.83 28.64
N ASN A 164 -16.44 37.86 27.33
CA ASN A 164 -17.70 37.29 26.81
C ASN A 164 -17.49 36.29 25.65
N GLN A 165 -16.26 35.79 25.44
CA GLN A 165 -15.95 34.94 24.31
C GLN A 165 -15.07 33.79 24.74
N ALA A 166 -15.53 32.55 24.49
CA ALA A 166 -14.73 31.34 24.77
C ALA A 166 -13.46 31.31 23.89
N GLY A 167 -12.35 30.96 24.49
CA GLY A 167 -11.11 30.73 23.78
C GLY A 167 -11.17 29.45 22.92
N ASN A 168 -10.30 29.37 21.93
CA ASN A 168 -10.16 28.21 21.05
C ASN A 168 -8.80 27.55 21.25
N SER A 169 -8.80 26.25 21.45
CA SER A 169 -7.55 25.46 21.53
C SER A 169 -6.86 25.33 20.17
N THR A 170 -5.56 25.14 20.20
CA THR A 170 -4.78 24.74 19.01
C THR A 170 -5.43 23.54 18.33
N GLN A 171 -5.57 23.60 17.02
CA GLN A 171 -6.18 22.54 16.23
C GLN A 171 -5.43 22.32 14.92
N THR A 172 -5.29 21.07 14.53
CA THR A 172 -4.87 20.68 13.17
C THR A 172 -5.82 19.61 12.63
N THR A 173 -6.18 19.76 11.38
CA THR A 173 -7.00 18.83 10.63
C THR A 173 -6.33 18.53 9.30
N PHE A 174 -6.29 17.25 8.90
CA PHE A 174 -5.92 16.81 7.57
C PHE A 174 -7.10 16.10 6.93
N SER A 175 -7.29 16.34 5.63
CA SER A 175 -8.14 15.51 4.79
C SER A 175 -7.38 15.13 3.51
N GLY A 176 -7.66 13.96 2.98
CA GLY A 176 -6.98 13.43 1.80
C GLY A 176 -7.55 12.10 1.37
N THR A 177 -6.87 11.47 0.43
CA THR A 177 -7.23 10.16 -0.09
C THR A 177 -6.08 9.18 0.14
N ALA A 178 -6.44 8.00 0.58
CA ALA A 178 -5.52 6.87 0.79
C ALA A 178 -5.35 6.08 -0.50
N TYR A 179 -4.12 5.70 -0.82
CA TYR A 179 -3.76 4.89 -1.98
C TYR A 179 -2.84 3.75 -1.56
N SER A 180 -2.86 2.67 -2.36
CA SER A 180 -1.95 1.54 -2.19
C SER A 180 -1.14 1.30 -3.45
N THR A 181 0.17 1.10 -3.26
CA THR A 181 1.05 0.55 -4.29
C THR A 181 0.97 -0.98 -4.35
N GLN A 182 0.36 -1.60 -3.32
CA GLN A 182 0.21 -3.04 -3.19
C GLN A 182 -1.17 -3.43 -3.72
N LYS A 183 -1.20 -4.10 -4.87
CA LYS A 183 -2.41 -4.73 -5.38
C LYS A 183 -2.55 -6.09 -4.72
N LEU A 184 -3.73 -6.38 -4.19
CA LEU A 184 -4.06 -7.72 -3.73
C LEU A 184 -4.20 -8.63 -4.97
N ASP A 185 -3.38 -9.68 -5.04
CA ASP A 185 -3.58 -10.72 -6.03
C ASP A 185 -4.83 -11.52 -5.67
N LEU A 186 -5.92 -11.25 -6.40
CA LEU A 186 -7.26 -11.75 -6.06
C LEU A 186 -7.32 -13.28 -6.11
N GLU A 187 -6.74 -13.90 -7.13
CA GLU A 187 -6.79 -15.35 -7.30
C GLU A 187 -5.96 -16.06 -6.22
N LYS A 188 -4.76 -15.55 -5.96
CA LYS A 188 -3.90 -16.09 -4.90
C LYS A 188 -4.53 -15.90 -3.52
N ALA A 189 -5.09 -14.72 -3.24
CA ALA A 189 -5.75 -14.45 -1.97
C ALA A 189 -6.98 -15.35 -1.78
N LYS A 190 -7.77 -15.57 -2.82
CA LYS A 190 -8.97 -16.41 -2.79
C LYS A 190 -8.63 -17.87 -2.52
N SER A 191 -7.67 -18.44 -3.25
CA SER A 191 -7.18 -19.80 -3.02
C SER A 191 -6.69 -19.95 -1.58
N MET A 192 -5.83 -19.07 -1.13
CA MET A 192 -5.26 -19.13 0.22
C MET A 192 -6.34 -19.01 1.31
N LEU A 193 -7.33 -18.11 1.16
CA LEU A 193 -8.40 -17.92 2.14
C LEU A 193 -9.34 -19.12 2.25
N LEU A 194 -9.47 -19.93 1.19
CA LEU A 194 -10.29 -21.14 1.17
C LEU A 194 -9.51 -22.39 1.62
N ASP A 195 -8.21 -22.44 1.38
CA ASP A 195 -7.38 -23.63 1.60
C ASP A 195 -6.68 -23.64 2.97
N GLN A 196 -6.72 -22.53 3.72
CA GLN A 196 -6.02 -22.40 5.00
C GLN A 196 -6.97 -22.11 6.16
N SER A 197 -6.55 -22.54 7.35
CA SER A 197 -7.17 -22.16 8.61
C SER A 197 -6.39 -21.06 9.32
N PHE A 198 -7.12 -20.21 10.02
CA PHE A 198 -6.59 -19.01 10.68
C PHE A 198 -6.98 -18.98 12.15
N HIS A 199 -6.18 -18.26 12.92
CA HIS A 199 -6.41 -17.93 14.33
C HIS A 199 -6.63 -16.42 14.47
N HIS A 200 -7.69 -15.99 15.15
CA HIS A 200 -7.90 -14.58 15.47
C HIS A 200 -6.94 -14.14 16.56
N TYR A 201 -5.88 -13.45 16.17
CA TYR A 201 -4.78 -13.07 17.05
C TYR A 201 -5.02 -11.74 17.75
N GLN A 202 -5.40 -10.70 17.02
CA GLN A 202 -5.60 -9.34 17.53
C GLN A 202 -6.75 -8.63 16.82
N THR A 203 -7.30 -7.63 17.50
CA THR A 203 -8.23 -6.65 16.94
C THR A 203 -7.64 -5.25 17.12
N HIS A 204 -7.55 -4.50 16.03
CA HIS A 204 -7.19 -3.08 16.06
C HIS A 204 -8.43 -2.25 15.76
N LYS A 205 -8.69 -1.23 16.56
CA LYS A 205 -9.87 -0.38 16.42
C LYS A 205 -9.48 1.08 16.47
N LEU A 206 -9.87 1.85 15.45
CA LEU A 206 -9.70 3.28 15.40
C LEU A 206 -11.07 3.96 15.38
N ASN A 207 -11.34 4.73 16.41
CA ASN A 207 -12.50 5.63 16.42
C ASN A 207 -12.05 7.02 15.97
N ARG A 208 -12.84 7.67 15.10
CA ARG A 208 -12.57 9.04 14.60
C ARG A 208 -12.29 10.03 15.72
N ASN A 209 -12.93 9.87 16.87
CA ASN A 209 -12.80 10.76 18.04
C ASN A 209 -11.70 10.31 19.02
N SER A 210 -11.11 9.14 18.87
CA SER A 210 -10.05 8.65 19.74
C SER A 210 -8.72 9.32 19.46
N TRP A 211 -7.84 9.34 20.47
CA TRP A 211 -6.49 9.90 20.37
C TRP A 211 -5.55 8.98 19.60
N SER A 212 -5.73 7.67 19.78
CA SER A 212 -4.92 6.62 19.19
C SER A 212 -5.78 5.39 18.92
N PRO A 213 -5.33 4.51 18.00
CA PRO A 213 -5.93 3.19 17.82
C PRO A 213 -5.84 2.35 19.10
N GLU A 214 -6.89 1.61 19.39
CA GLU A 214 -6.93 0.58 20.41
C GLU A 214 -6.42 -0.74 19.83
N ARG A 215 -5.63 -1.49 20.62
CA ARG A 215 -5.15 -2.83 20.28
C ARG A 215 -5.61 -3.79 21.35
N ALA A 216 -6.31 -4.84 20.96
CA ALA A 216 -6.78 -5.89 21.87
C ALA A 216 -6.29 -7.26 21.41
N ILE A 217 -5.78 -8.06 22.32
CA ILE A 217 -5.49 -9.47 22.06
C ILE A 217 -6.83 -10.20 21.99
N ALA A 218 -7.02 -10.98 20.91
CA ALA A 218 -8.26 -11.70 20.63
C ALA A 218 -8.09 -13.23 20.68
N THR A 219 -6.93 -13.70 21.12
CA THR A 219 -6.60 -15.12 21.18
C THR A 219 -7.61 -15.91 22.01
N VAL A 220 -8.27 -16.86 21.40
CA VAL A 220 -9.18 -17.82 22.04
C VAL A 220 -8.55 -19.21 21.96
N TYR A 221 -8.64 -19.97 23.04
CA TYR A 221 -8.13 -21.33 23.15
C TYR A 221 -9.29 -22.34 23.17
N ASP A 222 -9.06 -23.51 22.60
CA ASP A 222 -9.96 -24.65 22.70
C ASP A 222 -9.88 -25.32 24.09
N LYS A 223 -10.59 -26.46 24.28
CA LYS A 223 -10.61 -27.24 25.51
C LYS A 223 -9.22 -27.84 25.87
N ASP A 224 -8.40 -28.07 24.83
CA ASP A 224 -7.04 -28.61 24.98
C ASP A 224 -5.98 -27.49 25.14
N ARG A 225 -6.43 -26.26 25.37
CA ARG A 225 -5.61 -25.06 25.48
C ARG A 225 -4.80 -24.73 24.20
N LYS A 226 -5.21 -25.25 23.05
CA LYS A 226 -4.61 -24.88 21.75
C LYS A 226 -5.31 -23.66 21.18
N PRO A 227 -4.61 -22.75 20.45
CA PRO A 227 -5.24 -21.64 19.78
C PRO A 227 -6.35 -22.13 18.83
N LEU A 228 -7.57 -21.59 19.01
CA LEU A 228 -8.72 -21.99 18.21
C LEU A 228 -8.53 -21.54 16.77
N MET A 229 -8.52 -22.50 15.83
CA MET A 229 -8.42 -22.27 14.39
C MET A 229 -9.81 -22.32 13.77
N PHE A 230 -9.99 -21.54 12.68
CA PHE A 230 -11.19 -21.58 11.86
C PHE A 230 -10.85 -21.41 10.39
N GLU A 231 -11.77 -21.78 9.53
CA GLU A 231 -11.71 -21.61 8.08
C GLU A 231 -12.82 -20.66 7.65
N PHE A 232 -12.61 -19.94 6.55
CA PHE A 232 -13.66 -19.11 6.00
C PHE A 232 -14.66 -19.95 5.20
N ASP A 233 -15.93 -19.78 5.48
CA ASP A 233 -17.01 -20.51 4.78
C ASP A 233 -17.18 -20.02 3.34
N LYS A 234 -16.85 -18.74 3.08
CA LYS A 234 -17.07 -18.09 1.79
C LYS A 234 -16.14 -16.92 1.54
N VAL A 235 -15.61 -16.85 0.33
CA VAL A 235 -14.89 -15.70 -0.23
C VAL A 235 -15.77 -15.08 -1.32
N ILE A 236 -15.93 -13.76 -1.28
CA ILE A 236 -16.82 -12.99 -2.15
C ILE A 236 -15.99 -11.92 -2.84
N GLU A 237 -16.03 -11.88 -4.16
CA GLU A 237 -15.42 -10.84 -4.96
C GLU A 237 -16.44 -9.75 -5.27
N LYS A 238 -16.06 -8.48 -5.09
CA LYS A 238 -16.83 -7.29 -5.40
C LYS A 238 -15.99 -6.33 -6.21
N GLU A 239 -16.60 -5.32 -6.81
CA GLU A 239 -15.91 -4.31 -7.61
C GLU A 239 -14.78 -3.58 -6.83
N ASP A 240 -14.94 -3.41 -5.52
CA ASP A 240 -14.01 -2.71 -4.65
C ASP A 240 -13.05 -3.62 -3.87
N GLY A 241 -13.06 -4.94 -4.14
CA GLY A 241 -12.12 -5.89 -3.55
C GLY A 241 -12.69 -7.24 -3.15
N VAL A 242 -11.90 -7.98 -2.36
CA VAL A 242 -12.27 -9.31 -1.83
C VAL A 242 -12.85 -9.19 -0.43
N TYR A 243 -13.89 -9.97 -0.17
CA TYR A 243 -14.58 -10.05 1.12
C TYR A 243 -14.65 -11.51 1.59
N VAL A 244 -14.69 -11.69 2.89
CA VAL A 244 -14.89 -13.00 3.53
C VAL A 244 -16.13 -12.97 4.42
N SER A 245 -16.74 -14.15 4.62
CA SER A 245 -17.80 -14.31 5.61
C SER A 245 -17.27 -14.06 7.03
N ALA A 246 -18.02 -13.30 7.82
CA ALA A 246 -17.66 -12.96 9.18
C ALA A 246 -18.20 -13.94 10.24
N SER A 247 -18.74 -15.09 9.85
CA SER A 247 -19.44 -16.04 10.72
C SER A 247 -18.61 -16.51 11.94
N LYS A 248 -17.29 -16.54 11.81
CA LYS A 248 -16.34 -16.99 12.86
C LYS A 248 -15.63 -15.86 13.60
N ILE A 249 -15.94 -14.61 13.26
CA ILE A 249 -15.31 -13.43 13.84
C ILE A 249 -16.35 -12.67 14.67
N PRO A 250 -16.02 -12.19 15.89
CA PRO A 250 -16.97 -11.52 16.77
C PRO A 250 -17.31 -10.11 16.29
N THR A 251 -18.07 -10.00 15.22
CA THR A 251 -18.54 -8.76 14.61
C THR A 251 -20.06 -8.81 14.34
N LYS A 252 -20.66 -7.64 14.12
CA LYS A 252 -22.06 -7.52 13.70
C LYS A 252 -22.22 -7.55 12.17
N THR A 253 -21.15 -7.33 11.45
CA THR A 253 -21.11 -7.31 10.00
C THR A 253 -21.11 -8.74 9.46
N LYS A 254 -21.82 -8.97 8.35
CA LYS A 254 -21.88 -10.30 7.72
C LYS A 254 -20.65 -10.62 6.90
N GLU A 255 -20.00 -9.59 6.36
CA GLU A 255 -18.88 -9.69 5.45
C GLU A 255 -17.81 -8.69 5.83
N LEU A 256 -16.54 -9.08 5.73
CA LEU A 256 -15.38 -8.27 6.05
C LEU A 256 -14.50 -8.11 4.81
N LYS A 257 -14.03 -6.91 4.54
CA LYS A 257 -13.14 -6.61 3.41
C LYS A 257 -11.73 -7.10 3.73
N VAL A 258 -11.11 -7.83 2.81
CA VAL A 258 -9.70 -8.24 2.91
C VAL A 258 -8.84 -7.06 2.50
N ILE A 259 -7.95 -6.61 3.38
CA ILE A 259 -7.03 -5.50 3.10
C ILE A 259 -5.59 -5.96 2.92
N HIS A 260 -5.23 -7.11 3.52
CA HIS A 260 -3.95 -7.77 3.36
C HIS A 260 -4.13 -9.28 3.44
N ALA A 261 -3.39 -10.02 2.62
CA ALA A 261 -3.39 -11.47 2.65
C ALA A 261 -2.05 -12.02 2.14
N ASP A 262 -1.35 -12.76 3.00
CA ASP A 262 -0.18 -13.56 2.67
C ASP A 262 -0.23 -14.91 3.38
N ASN A 263 0.77 -15.76 3.18
CA ASN A 263 0.78 -17.12 3.73
C ASN A 263 0.81 -17.15 5.27
N GLU A 264 1.21 -16.06 5.93
CA GLU A 264 1.33 -15.99 7.38
C GLU A 264 0.20 -15.23 8.06
N MET A 265 -0.38 -14.24 7.36
CA MET A 265 -1.32 -13.31 7.97
C MET A 265 -2.39 -12.84 6.98
N VAL A 266 -3.60 -12.71 7.48
CA VAL A 266 -4.71 -12.05 6.81
C VAL A 266 -5.23 -10.93 7.70
N VAL A 267 -5.45 -9.76 7.12
CA VAL A 267 -6.10 -8.64 7.80
C VAL A 267 -7.42 -8.37 7.11
N VAL A 268 -8.52 -8.51 7.86
CA VAL A 268 -9.85 -8.19 7.37
C VAL A 268 -10.42 -7.00 8.12
N MET A 269 -11.22 -6.20 7.43
CA MET A 269 -11.67 -4.89 7.90
C MET A 269 -13.19 -4.80 7.94
N GLU A 270 -13.69 -4.22 9.03
CA GLU A 270 -15.02 -3.63 9.16
C GLU A 270 -14.86 -2.11 9.22
N ARG A 271 -15.63 -1.39 8.41
CA ARG A 271 -15.67 0.07 8.44
C ARG A 271 -17.10 0.58 8.52
N ASN A 272 -17.34 1.49 9.44
CA ASN A 272 -18.54 2.32 9.49
C ASN A 272 -18.13 3.81 9.55
N ASP A 273 -19.08 4.73 9.59
CA ASP A 273 -18.84 6.17 9.51
C ASP A 273 -17.81 6.73 10.49
N LYS A 274 -17.64 6.08 11.65
CA LYS A 274 -16.82 6.59 12.75
C LYS A 274 -15.73 5.66 13.20
N ILE A 275 -15.81 4.37 12.85
CA ILE A 275 -14.94 3.34 13.42
C ILE A 275 -14.43 2.45 12.28
N ILE A 276 -13.13 2.22 12.29
CA ILE A 276 -12.47 1.20 11.49
C ILE A 276 -11.99 0.12 12.46
N THR A 277 -12.31 -1.12 12.18
CA THR A 277 -11.86 -2.27 12.95
C THR A 277 -11.16 -3.25 12.03
N ASN A 278 -9.91 -3.58 12.35
CA ASN A 278 -9.15 -4.62 11.67
C ASN A 278 -9.05 -5.85 12.57
N TYR A 279 -9.35 -7.00 12.01
CA TYR A 279 -9.17 -8.31 12.64
C TYR A 279 -7.94 -8.94 12.02
N ILE A 280 -6.90 -9.15 12.84
CA ILE A 280 -5.63 -9.73 12.45
C ILE A 280 -5.71 -11.22 12.68
N LEU A 281 -5.64 -11.97 11.59
CA LEU A 281 -5.74 -13.42 11.55
C LEU A 281 -4.40 -13.99 11.15
N ILE A 282 -3.90 -14.96 11.89
CA ILE A 282 -2.60 -15.58 11.64
C ILE A 282 -2.76 -17.06 11.30
N SER A 283 -1.94 -17.53 10.36
CA SER A 283 -1.85 -18.95 10.00
C SER A 283 -0.96 -19.72 10.98
N LYS A 284 -0.93 -21.05 10.86
CA LYS A 284 -0.01 -21.91 11.63
C LYS A 284 1.46 -21.63 11.37
N ASP A 285 1.79 -21.07 10.21
CA ASP A 285 3.16 -20.77 9.81
C ASP A 285 3.70 -19.48 10.41
N ASN A 286 2.81 -18.61 10.89
CA ASN A 286 3.18 -17.36 11.53
C ASN A 286 3.95 -17.59 12.83
N LYS A 287 5.01 -16.79 13.03
CA LYS A 287 5.86 -16.86 14.23
C LYS A 287 5.11 -16.66 15.55
N TYR A 288 4.09 -15.80 15.57
CA TYR A 288 3.29 -15.56 16.76
C TYR A 288 2.43 -16.76 17.11
N PHE A 289 1.87 -17.47 16.11
CA PHE A 289 1.15 -18.71 16.34
C PHE A 289 2.05 -19.78 16.94
N LYS A 290 3.25 -19.98 16.39
CA LYS A 290 4.25 -20.92 16.91
C LYS A 290 4.60 -20.63 18.37
N ASN A 291 4.73 -19.36 18.74
CA ASN A 291 4.98 -18.93 20.12
C ASN A 291 3.76 -19.16 21.05
N LEU A 292 2.53 -18.97 20.55
CA LEU A 292 1.32 -19.29 21.33
C LEU A 292 1.21 -20.78 21.58
N ALA A 293 1.45 -21.61 20.56
CA ALA A 293 1.40 -23.06 20.67
C ALA A 293 2.49 -23.64 21.59
N SER A 294 3.69 -23.05 21.63
CA SER A 294 4.79 -23.49 22.48
C SER A 294 4.59 -23.17 23.98
N ARG A 295 3.84 -22.11 24.33
CA ARG A 295 3.53 -21.76 25.73
C ARG A 295 2.55 -22.71 26.42
N VAL A 296 1.88 -23.55 25.66
CA VAL A 296 0.90 -24.52 26.18
C VAL A 296 1.54 -25.82 26.62
N ILE A 297 2.81 -26.06 26.34
CA ILE A 297 3.53 -27.30 26.64
C ILE A 297 4.24 -27.23 28.03
N LEU A 298 4.18 -26.09 28.70
CA LEU A 298 4.68 -25.88 30.06
C LEU A 298 3.52 -25.74 31.05
#